data_f973304553ef686f8f9cbf677e891f7f
#
_entry.id   f973304553ef686f8f9cbf677e891f7f
#
_cell.length_a   1.000
_cell.length_b   1.000
_cell.length_c   1.000
_cell.angle_alpha   90.00
_cell.angle_beta   90.00
_cell.angle_gamma   90.00
#
_symmetry.space_group_name_H-M   'P 1'
#
loop_
_entity.id
_entity.type
_entity.pdbx_description
1 polymer ?
#
loop_
_entity_poly.entity_id
_entity_poly.type
_entity_poly.pdbx_seq_one_letter_code
_entity_poly.pdbx_strand_id
1 'polypeptide(L)'
;MQDESSETHSSGNMSFWHHLAELRNTLLRIAIVLIVLAVLFFILMPYIFDYVILAPCSPDFPIYRLFDHIGGDGVFVPDLSSSSKSIELININLGTQLMTQMSSSFYLALIVGFPVVIYLLWCFIRPGLYPKERRGARRAFIFGNLMFYLGMFVAYILIFPLILRFLAEYQLSERIANTITLDSYMDTFYLIMLSFGLIFEMPLLIWLLGRFGIITRRFFSRYRRHAIFGTLVLAALITPTGDPFSLFIVFAPLYALWEFSALLVPKGTDNDGGETEESASAEA
;
A
#
# COMPACT_ATOMS: atom_id res chain seq x y z
N MET A 1 -43.98 43.36 -12.62
CA MET A 1 -42.71 43.44 -11.95
C MET A 1 -42.72 42.36 -10.84
N GLN A 2 -42.76 41.11 -11.24
CA GLN A 2 -42.70 39.90 -10.41
C GLN A 2 -42.39 38.75 -11.39
N ASP A 3 -41.16 38.30 -11.42
CA ASP A 3 -40.79 36.93 -11.83
C ASP A 3 -39.29 36.83 -12.22
N GLU A 4 -38.37 37.20 -11.32
CA GLU A 4 -36.94 36.95 -11.56
C GLU A 4 -36.19 36.25 -10.42
N SER A 5 -36.90 35.76 -9.40
CA SER A 5 -36.23 35.18 -8.21
C SER A 5 -36.26 33.66 -8.10
N SER A 6 -36.80 32.91 -9.08
CA SER A 6 -36.97 31.45 -8.99
C SER A 6 -35.98 30.63 -9.84
N GLU A 7 -35.14 31.24 -10.68
CA GLU A 7 -34.24 30.49 -11.60
C GLU A 7 -32.85 30.20 -11.03
N THR A 8 -32.41 30.88 -9.97
CA THR A 8 -31.04 30.74 -9.46
C THR A 8 -30.82 29.53 -8.50
N HIS A 9 -31.88 28.94 -7.96
CA HIS A 9 -31.80 27.77 -7.08
C HIS A 9 -31.82 26.42 -7.82
N SER A 10 -32.23 26.38 -9.08
CA SER A 10 -32.35 25.15 -9.86
C SER A 10 -31.03 24.67 -10.47
N SER A 11 -30.11 25.57 -10.82
CA SER A 11 -28.86 25.22 -11.51
C SER A 11 -27.81 24.56 -10.60
N GLY A 12 -27.76 24.95 -9.33
CA GLY A 12 -26.82 24.35 -8.34
C GLY A 12 -27.20 22.91 -7.96
N ASN A 13 -28.50 22.66 -7.79
CA ASN A 13 -29.00 21.32 -7.46
C ASN A 13 -28.89 20.34 -8.64
N MET A 14 -29.09 20.80 -9.86
CA MET A 14 -28.92 19.93 -11.05
C MET A 14 -27.47 19.53 -11.25
N SER A 15 -26.51 20.41 -10.99
CA SER A 15 -25.07 20.11 -11.06
C SER A 15 -24.64 19.06 -10.03
N PHE A 16 -25.12 19.14 -8.79
CA PHE A 16 -24.84 18.18 -7.72
C PHE A 16 -25.40 16.78 -8.04
N TRP A 17 -26.67 16.70 -8.41
CA TRP A 17 -27.33 15.43 -8.75
C TRP A 17 -26.67 14.76 -9.98
N HIS A 18 -26.25 15.54 -10.95
CA HIS A 18 -25.55 15.04 -12.12
C HIS A 18 -24.19 14.42 -11.72
N HIS A 19 -23.44 15.09 -10.84
CA HIS A 19 -22.16 14.59 -10.35
C HIS A 19 -22.31 13.30 -9.53
N LEU A 20 -23.39 13.19 -8.75
CA LEU A 20 -23.73 12.00 -7.98
C LEU A 20 -24.11 10.81 -8.90
N ALA A 21 -24.81 11.07 -9.98
CA ALA A 21 -25.13 10.06 -10.99
C ALA A 21 -23.88 9.58 -11.74
N GLU A 22 -22.92 10.47 -12.02
CA GLU A 22 -21.65 10.14 -12.64
C GLU A 22 -20.76 9.29 -11.71
N LEU A 23 -20.73 9.62 -10.40
CA LEU A 23 -20.06 8.80 -9.38
C LEU A 23 -20.64 7.38 -9.35
N ARG A 24 -21.97 7.24 -9.28
CA ARG A 24 -22.62 5.93 -9.30
C ARG A 24 -22.23 5.12 -10.53
N ASN A 25 -22.26 5.74 -11.71
CA ASN A 25 -21.92 5.07 -12.96
C ASN A 25 -20.43 4.66 -12.99
N THR A 26 -19.54 5.48 -12.42
CA THR A 26 -18.12 5.16 -12.30
C THR A 26 -17.90 3.98 -11.36
N LEU A 27 -18.57 3.97 -10.19
CA LEU A 27 -18.51 2.84 -9.25
C LEU A 27 -19.05 1.54 -9.86
N LEU A 28 -20.15 1.61 -10.62
CA LEU A 28 -20.68 0.46 -11.35
C LEU A 28 -19.69 -0.09 -12.38
N ARG A 29 -19.02 0.79 -13.15
CA ARG A 29 -17.97 0.37 -14.10
C ARG A 29 -16.79 -0.29 -13.39
N ILE A 30 -16.35 0.26 -12.27
CA ILE A 30 -15.28 -0.33 -11.44
C ILE A 30 -15.69 -1.72 -10.96
N ALA A 31 -16.91 -1.84 -10.41
CA ALA A 31 -17.43 -3.14 -9.94
C ALA A 31 -17.50 -4.18 -11.06
N ILE A 32 -17.99 -3.80 -12.23
CA ILE A 32 -18.06 -4.71 -13.40
C ILE A 32 -16.66 -5.16 -13.81
N VAL A 33 -15.69 -4.24 -13.91
CA VAL A 33 -14.29 -4.58 -14.26
C VAL A 33 -13.70 -5.55 -13.23
N LEU A 34 -13.86 -5.29 -11.94
CA LEU A 34 -13.35 -6.16 -10.89
C LEU A 34 -14.00 -7.55 -10.89
N ILE A 35 -15.32 -7.62 -11.12
CA ILE A 35 -16.02 -8.91 -11.22
C ILE A 35 -15.53 -9.71 -12.44
N VAL A 36 -15.38 -9.08 -13.59
CA VAL A 36 -14.87 -9.76 -14.80
C VAL A 36 -13.46 -10.27 -14.58
N LEU A 37 -12.59 -9.45 -13.97
CA LEU A 37 -11.23 -9.87 -13.63
C LEU A 37 -11.23 -10.99 -12.57
N ALA A 38 -12.09 -10.92 -11.55
CA ALA A 38 -12.20 -11.96 -10.53
C ALA A 38 -12.63 -13.31 -11.12
N VAL A 39 -13.59 -13.32 -12.04
CA VAL A 39 -14.01 -14.54 -12.76
C VAL A 39 -12.87 -15.07 -13.63
N LEU A 40 -12.16 -14.20 -14.34
CA LEU A 40 -11.00 -14.59 -15.14
C LEU A 40 -9.92 -15.23 -14.27
N PHE A 41 -9.56 -14.57 -13.16
CA PHE A 41 -8.54 -15.11 -12.26
C PHE A 41 -9.01 -16.35 -11.51
N PHE A 42 -10.30 -16.52 -11.25
CA PHE A 42 -10.82 -17.76 -10.67
C PHE A 42 -10.54 -18.97 -11.57
N ILE A 43 -10.66 -18.82 -12.87
CA ILE A 43 -10.35 -19.88 -13.83
C ILE A 43 -8.83 -20.12 -13.92
N LEU A 44 -8.02 -19.06 -13.86
CA LEU A 44 -6.56 -19.14 -13.96
C LEU A 44 -5.87 -19.49 -12.64
N MET A 45 -6.61 -19.44 -11.51
CA MET A 45 -6.04 -19.58 -10.17
C MET A 45 -5.21 -20.86 -9.99
N PRO A 46 -5.60 -22.05 -10.44
CA PRO A 46 -4.80 -23.25 -10.23
C PRO A 46 -3.35 -23.12 -10.75
N TYR A 47 -3.15 -22.40 -11.86
CA TYR A 47 -1.81 -22.15 -12.41
C TYR A 47 -1.07 -21.05 -11.66
N ILE A 48 -1.76 -19.95 -11.31
CA ILE A 48 -1.15 -18.81 -10.63
C ILE A 48 -0.76 -19.17 -9.20
N PHE A 49 -1.57 -20.01 -8.56
CA PHE A 49 -1.38 -20.41 -7.18
C PHE A 49 -0.03 -21.10 -6.97
N ASP A 50 0.27 -22.09 -7.78
CA ASP A 50 1.51 -22.86 -7.67
C ASP A 50 2.76 -22.04 -8.01
N TYR A 51 2.70 -21.22 -9.08
CA TYR A 51 3.87 -20.50 -9.58
C TYR A 51 4.10 -19.13 -8.92
N VAL A 52 3.07 -18.51 -8.38
CA VAL A 52 3.17 -17.15 -7.80
C VAL A 52 2.92 -17.18 -6.31
N ILE A 53 1.77 -17.72 -5.88
CA ILE A 53 1.40 -17.62 -4.47
C ILE A 53 2.24 -18.56 -3.59
N LEU A 54 2.53 -19.77 -4.04
CA LEU A 54 3.37 -20.74 -3.32
C LEU A 54 4.88 -20.58 -3.58
N ALA A 55 5.30 -19.73 -4.50
CA ALA A 55 6.72 -19.55 -4.81
C ALA A 55 7.58 -19.18 -3.57
N PRO A 56 7.13 -18.35 -2.61
CA PRO A 56 7.90 -18.06 -1.39
C PRO A 56 8.11 -19.27 -0.46
N CYS A 57 7.33 -20.35 -0.61
CA CYS A 57 7.54 -21.60 0.15
C CYS A 57 8.72 -22.42 -0.38
N SER A 58 9.18 -22.16 -1.62
CA SER A 58 10.31 -22.84 -2.23
C SER A 58 11.64 -22.33 -1.68
N PRO A 59 12.62 -23.21 -1.42
CA PRO A 59 13.96 -22.80 -1.01
C PRO A 59 14.70 -22.00 -2.09
N ASP A 60 14.31 -22.15 -3.35
CA ASP A 60 14.91 -21.47 -4.51
C ASP A 60 14.44 -20.03 -4.71
N PHE A 61 13.63 -19.47 -3.82
CA PHE A 61 13.10 -18.12 -3.98
C PHE A 61 14.23 -17.06 -4.01
N PRO A 62 14.16 -16.05 -4.88
CA PRO A 62 15.27 -15.13 -5.16
C PRO A 62 15.91 -14.48 -3.94
N ILE A 63 15.10 -14.11 -2.94
CA ILE A 63 15.60 -13.42 -1.75
C ILE A 63 16.47 -14.34 -0.89
N TYR A 64 16.13 -15.63 -0.78
CA TYR A 64 16.90 -16.58 0.00
C TYR A 64 18.29 -16.79 -0.59
N ARG A 65 18.38 -16.93 -1.93
CA ARG A 65 19.66 -17.00 -2.64
C ARG A 65 20.52 -15.74 -2.47
N LEU A 66 19.86 -14.56 -2.42
CA LEU A 66 20.59 -13.30 -2.18
C LEU A 66 21.20 -13.28 -0.78
N PHE A 67 20.45 -13.71 0.23
CA PHE A 67 20.94 -13.78 1.61
C PHE A 67 22.03 -14.83 1.77
N ASP A 68 21.97 -15.98 1.09
CA ASP A 68 23.05 -16.99 1.08
C ASP A 68 24.36 -16.42 0.52
N HIS A 69 24.29 -15.49 -0.45
CA HIS A 69 25.48 -14.86 -1.02
C HIS A 69 26.05 -13.71 -0.15
N ILE A 70 25.21 -13.01 0.60
CA ILE A 70 25.59 -11.84 1.40
C ILE A 70 25.90 -12.24 2.86
N GLY A 71 25.22 -13.25 3.36
CA GLY A 71 25.20 -13.67 4.76
C GLY A 71 26.21 -14.76 5.10
N GLY A 72 27.49 -14.57 4.74
CA GLY A 72 28.56 -15.33 5.39
C GLY A 72 28.58 -15.00 6.88
N ASP A 73 28.30 -15.98 7.76
CA ASP A 73 28.53 -15.97 9.22
C ASP A 73 27.99 -14.78 10.05
N GLY A 74 26.99 -14.05 9.58
CA GLY A 74 26.50 -12.82 10.20
C GLY A 74 25.39 -13.01 11.23
N VAL A 75 25.70 -12.64 12.43
CA VAL A 75 25.07 -12.68 13.75
C VAL A 75 23.63 -12.17 13.86
N PHE A 76 23.00 -11.69 12.80
CA PHE A 76 21.70 -10.98 12.89
C PHE A 76 20.51 -11.61 12.14
N VAL A 77 20.75 -12.67 11.37
CA VAL A 77 19.69 -13.37 10.66
C VAL A 77 19.70 -14.81 11.14
N PRO A 78 18.58 -15.33 11.71
CA PRO A 78 18.49 -16.76 12.01
C PRO A 78 18.89 -17.51 10.75
N ASP A 79 19.61 -18.62 10.88
CA ASP A 79 20.22 -19.41 9.81
C ASP A 79 19.27 -19.63 8.60
N LEU A 80 19.05 -18.57 7.79
CA LEU A 80 18.26 -18.65 6.56
C LEU A 80 18.99 -19.52 5.50
N SER A 81 20.30 -19.68 5.67
CA SER A 81 21.16 -20.44 4.76
C SER A 81 21.06 -21.96 4.93
N SER A 82 20.70 -22.44 6.11
CA SER A 82 20.71 -23.88 6.41
C SER A 82 19.44 -24.63 6.06
N SER A 83 18.37 -23.93 5.65
CA SER A 83 17.06 -24.54 5.42
C SER A 83 16.86 -24.92 3.94
N SER A 84 17.47 -26.02 3.52
CA SER A 84 17.17 -26.67 2.22
C SER A 84 15.74 -27.26 2.12
N LYS A 85 14.89 -27.01 3.11
CA LYS A 85 13.55 -27.62 3.15
C LYS A 85 12.50 -26.66 2.57
N SER A 86 11.67 -27.18 1.69
CA SER A 86 10.42 -26.51 1.28
C SER A 86 9.47 -26.42 2.47
N ILE A 87 8.78 -25.28 2.58
CA ILE A 87 7.73 -25.13 3.59
C ILE A 87 6.49 -25.85 3.08
N GLU A 88 6.08 -26.89 3.81
CA GLU A 88 4.87 -27.65 3.50
C GLU A 88 3.66 -27.00 4.20
N LEU A 89 2.63 -26.71 3.41
CA LEU A 89 1.37 -26.18 3.91
C LEU A 89 0.38 -27.32 4.11
N ILE A 90 -0.34 -27.29 5.24
CA ILE A 90 -1.40 -28.25 5.52
C ILE A 90 -2.77 -27.60 5.41
N ASN A 91 -3.72 -28.34 4.86
CA ASN A 91 -5.12 -27.94 4.84
C ASN A 91 -5.90 -28.73 5.91
N ILE A 92 -6.49 -28.03 6.86
CA ILE A 92 -7.23 -28.67 7.97
C ILE A 92 -8.74 -28.64 7.70
N ASN A 93 -9.26 -27.57 7.10
CA ASN A 93 -10.69 -27.38 6.91
C ASN A 93 -11.12 -27.78 5.49
N LEU A 94 -12.24 -28.46 5.36
CA LEU A 94 -12.72 -29.01 4.10
C LEU A 94 -12.94 -27.94 3.00
N GLY A 95 -13.43 -26.77 3.39
CA GLY A 95 -13.78 -25.68 2.45
C GLY A 95 -12.64 -24.69 2.14
N THR A 96 -11.50 -24.76 2.84
CA THR A 96 -10.44 -23.75 2.75
C THR A 96 -9.92 -23.56 1.33
N GLN A 97 -9.67 -24.64 0.59
CA GLN A 97 -9.14 -24.51 -0.77
C GLN A 97 -10.07 -23.73 -1.70
N LEU A 98 -11.38 -23.97 -1.62
CA LEU A 98 -12.36 -23.21 -2.43
C LEU A 98 -12.42 -21.73 -2.00
N MET A 99 -12.45 -21.48 -0.68
CA MET A 99 -12.46 -20.10 -0.16
C MET A 99 -11.17 -19.37 -0.51
N THR A 100 -10.04 -20.03 -0.43
CA THR A 100 -8.74 -19.50 -0.86
C THR A 100 -8.74 -19.17 -2.34
N GLN A 101 -9.27 -20.04 -3.21
CA GLN A 101 -9.37 -19.77 -4.64
C GLN A 101 -10.24 -18.54 -4.92
N MET A 102 -11.39 -18.41 -4.26
CA MET A 102 -12.27 -17.25 -4.40
C MET A 102 -11.61 -15.96 -3.93
N SER A 103 -11.03 -15.98 -2.72
CA SER A 103 -10.36 -14.82 -2.13
C SER A 103 -9.15 -14.40 -2.96
N SER A 104 -8.27 -15.34 -3.33
CA SER A 104 -7.09 -15.06 -4.16
C SER A 104 -7.48 -14.45 -5.51
N SER A 105 -8.56 -14.95 -6.13
CA SER A 105 -9.06 -14.43 -7.40
C SER A 105 -9.53 -12.99 -7.27
N PHE A 106 -10.22 -12.67 -6.17
CA PHE A 106 -10.65 -11.30 -5.88
C PHE A 106 -9.46 -10.37 -5.60
N TYR A 107 -8.48 -10.82 -4.79
CA TYR A 107 -7.26 -10.04 -4.51
C TYR A 107 -6.45 -9.78 -5.78
N LEU A 108 -6.27 -10.79 -6.64
CA LEU A 108 -5.59 -10.61 -7.93
C LEU A 108 -6.36 -9.67 -8.85
N ALA A 109 -7.69 -9.76 -8.89
CA ALA A 109 -8.51 -8.83 -9.64
C ALA A 109 -8.33 -7.40 -9.18
N LEU A 110 -8.23 -7.17 -7.86
CA LEU A 110 -7.99 -5.85 -7.28
C LEU A 110 -6.59 -5.33 -7.62
N ILE A 111 -5.56 -6.19 -7.51
CA ILE A 111 -4.17 -5.82 -7.82
C ILE A 111 -4.01 -5.48 -9.30
N VAL A 112 -4.42 -6.39 -10.20
CA VAL A 112 -4.26 -6.19 -11.64
C VAL A 112 -5.25 -5.14 -12.17
N GLY A 113 -6.42 -5.04 -11.56
CA GLY A 113 -7.42 -4.02 -11.86
C GLY A 113 -7.08 -2.62 -11.34
N PHE A 114 -6.11 -2.48 -10.44
CA PHE A 114 -5.77 -1.20 -9.80
C PHE A 114 -5.53 -0.06 -10.81
N PRO A 115 -4.74 -0.22 -11.90
CA PRO A 115 -4.57 0.85 -12.89
C PRO A 115 -5.87 1.26 -13.55
N VAL A 116 -6.76 0.31 -13.80
CA VAL A 116 -8.06 0.58 -14.44
C VAL A 116 -8.98 1.32 -13.46
N VAL A 117 -8.98 0.91 -12.18
CA VAL A 117 -9.72 1.61 -11.12
C VAL A 117 -9.24 3.05 -10.98
N ILE A 118 -7.92 3.26 -10.88
CA ILE A 118 -7.31 4.59 -10.80
C ILE A 118 -7.62 5.42 -12.05
N TYR A 119 -7.60 4.82 -13.24
CA TYR A 119 -7.96 5.51 -14.47
C TYR A 119 -9.43 5.93 -14.50
N LEU A 120 -10.35 5.08 -14.07
CA LEU A 120 -11.78 5.41 -13.98
C LEU A 120 -12.05 6.52 -12.96
N LEU A 121 -11.37 6.46 -11.80
CA LEU A 121 -11.39 7.53 -10.80
C LEU A 121 -10.82 8.84 -11.37
N TRP A 122 -9.73 8.76 -12.11
CA TRP A 122 -9.18 9.93 -12.81
C TRP A 122 -10.17 10.56 -13.78
N CYS A 123 -10.86 9.75 -14.60
CA CYS A 123 -11.88 10.23 -15.54
C CYS A 123 -13.02 10.96 -14.83
N PHE A 124 -13.41 10.49 -13.63
CA PHE A 124 -14.43 11.11 -12.78
C PHE A 124 -13.95 12.43 -12.15
N ILE A 125 -12.69 12.50 -11.67
CA ILE A 125 -12.16 13.68 -11.00
C ILE A 125 -11.76 14.79 -12.00
N ARG A 126 -11.31 14.40 -13.20
CA ARG A 126 -10.79 15.30 -14.23
C ARG A 126 -11.68 16.49 -14.59
N PRO A 127 -13.01 16.36 -14.77
CA PRO A 127 -13.87 17.49 -15.10
C PRO A 127 -13.91 18.56 -14.00
N GLY A 128 -13.73 18.18 -12.72
CA GLY A 128 -13.71 19.11 -11.60
C GLY A 128 -12.39 19.88 -11.43
N LEU A 129 -11.31 19.54 -12.16
CA LEU A 129 -10.02 20.21 -12.04
C LEU A 129 -9.84 21.34 -13.07
N TYR A 130 -9.18 22.43 -12.63
CA TYR A 130 -8.77 23.51 -13.53
C TYR A 130 -7.77 23.01 -14.59
N PRO A 131 -7.78 23.63 -15.82
CA PRO A 131 -6.87 23.19 -16.91
C PRO A 131 -5.39 23.18 -16.56
N LYS A 132 -4.95 24.07 -15.66
CA LYS A 132 -3.56 24.16 -15.18
C LYS A 132 -3.20 22.99 -14.24
N GLU A 133 -4.17 22.42 -13.54
CA GLU A 133 -3.97 21.36 -12.56
C GLU A 133 -4.01 19.95 -13.17
N ARG A 134 -4.72 19.78 -14.28
CA ARG A 134 -4.91 18.49 -14.95
C ARG A 134 -3.60 17.77 -15.30
N ARG A 135 -2.57 18.52 -15.72
CA ARG A 135 -1.26 17.93 -16.06
C ARG A 135 -0.54 17.39 -14.82
N GLY A 136 -0.59 18.14 -13.72
CA GLY A 136 0.02 17.72 -12.45
C GLY A 136 -0.68 16.50 -11.86
N ALA A 137 -2.00 16.52 -11.80
CA ALA A 137 -2.81 15.44 -11.29
C ALA A 137 -2.65 14.15 -12.11
N ARG A 138 -2.60 14.23 -13.46
CA ARG A 138 -2.33 13.06 -14.31
C ARG A 138 -0.98 12.41 -13.98
N ARG A 139 0.07 13.21 -13.77
CA ARG A 139 1.39 12.68 -13.36
C ARG A 139 1.32 12.00 -11.99
N ALA A 140 0.55 12.59 -11.06
CA ALA A 140 0.34 12.03 -9.74
C ALA A 140 -0.33 10.64 -9.82
N PHE A 141 -1.37 10.48 -10.62
CA PHE A 141 -2.03 9.19 -10.81
C PHE A 141 -1.12 8.11 -11.43
N ILE A 142 -0.25 8.49 -12.39
CA ILE A 142 0.73 7.56 -12.96
C ILE A 142 1.77 7.18 -11.90
N PHE A 143 2.25 8.16 -11.12
CA PHE A 143 3.21 7.92 -10.05
C PHE A 143 2.62 7.03 -8.94
N GLY A 144 1.35 7.25 -8.54
CA GLY A 144 0.66 6.39 -7.59
C GLY A 144 0.60 4.95 -8.07
N ASN A 145 0.13 4.71 -9.30
CA ASN A 145 0.15 3.36 -9.85
C ASN A 145 1.53 2.69 -9.77
N LEU A 146 2.60 3.43 -10.07
CA LEU A 146 3.96 2.91 -9.97
C LEU A 146 4.34 2.58 -8.51
N MET A 147 3.97 3.47 -7.57
CA MET A 147 4.25 3.27 -6.14
C MET A 147 3.47 2.08 -5.57
N PHE A 148 2.22 1.90 -5.96
CA PHE A 148 1.43 0.73 -5.56
C PHE A 148 2.13 -0.58 -5.94
N TYR A 149 2.52 -0.72 -7.21
CA TYR A 149 3.23 -1.93 -7.65
C TYR A 149 4.62 -2.07 -7.04
N LEU A 150 5.32 -0.96 -6.79
CA LEU A 150 6.58 -1.00 -6.07
C LEU A 150 6.39 -1.52 -4.63
N GLY A 151 5.32 -1.08 -3.94
CA GLY A 151 4.96 -1.58 -2.62
C GLY A 151 4.65 -3.07 -2.63
N MET A 152 3.85 -3.52 -3.60
CA MET A 152 3.55 -4.94 -3.79
C MET A 152 4.82 -5.77 -4.09
N PHE A 153 5.72 -5.24 -4.91
CA PHE A 153 6.98 -5.89 -5.23
C PHE A 153 7.89 -6.04 -3.98
N VAL A 154 8.03 -4.98 -3.20
CA VAL A 154 8.79 -5.01 -1.94
C VAL A 154 8.16 -5.99 -0.95
N ALA A 155 6.84 -5.99 -0.83
CA ALA A 155 6.11 -6.93 0.01
C ALA A 155 6.35 -8.38 -0.41
N TYR A 156 6.22 -8.68 -1.71
CA TYR A 156 6.32 -10.02 -2.26
C TYR A 156 7.75 -10.58 -2.26
N ILE A 157 8.73 -9.77 -2.64
CA ILE A 157 10.11 -10.24 -2.78
C ILE A 157 10.87 -10.21 -1.45
N LEU A 158 10.60 -9.23 -0.59
CA LEU A 158 11.41 -8.99 0.60
C LEU A 158 10.66 -9.32 1.90
N ILE A 159 9.52 -8.68 2.14
CA ILE A 159 8.89 -8.69 3.47
C ILE A 159 8.25 -10.04 3.78
N PHE A 160 7.37 -10.49 2.90
CA PHE A 160 6.61 -11.72 3.12
C PHE A 160 7.52 -12.96 3.24
N PRO A 161 8.49 -13.21 2.34
CA PRO A 161 9.36 -14.38 2.46
C PRO A 161 10.20 -14.39 3.73
N LEU A 162 10.71 -13.23 4.17
CA LEU A 162 11.50 -13.13 5.39
C LEU A 162 10.67 -13.46 6.64
N ILE A 163 9.44 -12.91 6.72
CA ILE A 163 8.52 -13.20 7.81
C ILE A 163 8.11 -14.68 7.80
N LEU A 164 7.75 -15.19 6.61
CA LEU A 164 7.35 -16.58 6.44
C LEU A 164 8.44 -17.54 6.92
N ARG A 165 9.68 -17.31 6.48
CA ARG A 165 10.82 -18.15 6.82
C ARG A 165 11.12 -18.11 8.32
N PHE A 166 11.17 -16.89 8.87
CA PHE A 166 11.39 -16.70 10.30
C PHE A 166 10.35 -17.46 11.15
N LEU A 167 9.05 -17.34 10.82
CA LEU A 167 7.99 -18.01 11.56
C LEU A 167 7.99 -19.52 11.34
N ALA A 168 8.35 -19.99 10.16
CA ALA A 168 8.46 -21.42 9.85
C ALA A 168 9.59 -22.10 10.63
N GLU A 169 10.72 -21.39 10.80
CA GLU A 169 11.92 -21.93 11.47
C GLU A 169 11.91 -21.71 12.98
N TYR A 170 11.13 -20.75 13.48
CA TYR A 170 11.06 -20.47 14.90
C TYR A 170 10.42 -21.63 15.66
N GLN A 171 11.19 -22.32 16.49
CA GLN A 171 10.76 -23.43 17.31
C GLN A 171 11.07 -23.18 18.78
N LEU A 172 10.08 -23.25 19.65
CA LEU A 172 10.27 -23.19 21.10
C LEU A 172 10.83 -24.54 21.65
N SER A 173 10.51 -25.65 21.01
CA SER A 173 10.93 -26.99 21.41
C SER A 173 10.94 -27.92 20.19
N GLU A 174 11.98 -28.76 20.08
CA GLU A 174 12.08 -29.79 19.03
C GLU A 174 10.96 -30.85 19.10
N ARG A 175 10.24 -30.91 20.22
CA ARG A 175 9.11 -31.84 20.40
C ARG A 175 7.81 -31.32 19.76
N ILE A 176 7.76 -30.07 19.35
CA ILE A 176 6.57 -29.46 18.75
C ILE A 176 6.85 -29.27 17.26
N ALA A 177 6.14 -30.03 16.41
CA ALA A 177 6.23 -29.83 14.97
C ALA A 177 5.58 -28.50 14.59
N ASN A 178 6.34 -27.62 13.91
CA ASN A 178 5.82 -26.37 13.39
C ASN A 178 5.24 -26.59 12.00
N THR A 179 3.91 -26.65 11.90
CA THR A 179 3.19 -26.84 10.63
C THR A 179 2.33 -25.62 10.33
N ILE A 180 2.50 -25.07 9.12
CA ILE A 180 1.78 -23.88 8.70
C ILE A 180 0.50 -24.30 7.96
N THR A 181 -0.64 -23.78 8.39
CA THR A 181 -1.91 -24.01 7.69
C THR A 181 -2.06 -23.09 6.49
N LEU A 182 -2.77 -23.60 5.46
CA LEU A 182 -3.08 -22.80 4.25
C LEU A 182 -3.81 -21.50 4.61
N ASP A 183 -4.76 -21.54 5.56
CA ASP A 183 -5.50 -20.35 6.01
C ASP A 183 -4.55 -19.29 6.58
N SER A 184 -3.69 -19.68 7.54
CA SER A 184 -2.73 -18.74 8.17
C SER A 184 -1.74 -18.14 7.17
N TYR A 185 -1.26 -18.95 6.22
CA TYR A 185 -0.40 -18.50 5.14
C TYR A 185 -1.09 -17.43 4.30
N MET A 186 -2.31 -17.70 3.85
CA MET A 186 -3.04 -16.81 2.95
C MET A 186 -3.48 -15.52 3.64
N ASP A 187 -3.93 -15.59 4.89
CA ASP A 187 -4.30 -14.40 5.67
C ASP A 187 -3.09 -13.47 5.83
N THR A 188 -1.92 -14.03 6.16
CA THR A 188 -0.68 -13.27 6.27
C THR A 188 -0.26 -12.69 4.92
N PHE A 189 -0.34 -13.50 3.85
CA PHE A 189 -0.02 -13.06 2.49
C PHE A 189 -0.88 -11.87 2.05
N TYR A 190 -2.21 -11.98 2.18
CA TYR A 190 -3.12 -10.90 1.78
C TYR A 190 -2.89 -9.64 2.62
N LEU A 191 -2.74 -9.81 3.94
CA LEU A 191 -2.53 -8.68 4.84
C LEU A 191 -1.28 -7.88 4.48
N ILE A 192 -0.15 -8.55 4.30
CA ILE A 192 1.13 -7.91 3.97
C ILE A 192 1.07 -7.27 2.57
N MET A 193 0.60 -8.02 1.55
CA MET A 193 0.53 -7.52 0.18
C MET A 193 -0.34 -6.27 0.08
N LEU A 194 -1.58 -6.33 0.58
CA LEU A 194 -2.51 -5.21 0.48
C LEU A 194 -2.03 -4.00 1.28
N SER A 195 -1.53 -4.24 2.50
CA SER A 195 -1.03 -3.16 3.36
C SER A 195 0.12 -2.40 2.70
N PHE A 196 1.11 -3.10 2.17
CA PHE A 196 2.25 -2.46 1.49
C PHE A 196 1.82 -1.75 0.21
N GLY A 197 0.96 -2.35 -0.61
CA GLY A 197 0.43 -1.69 -1.80
C GLY A 197 -0.23 -0.35 -1.45
N LEU A 198 -1.10 -0.31 -0.44
CA LEU A 198 -1.79 0.90 -0.02
C LEU A 198 -0.87 1.91 0.68
N ILE A 199 0.05 1.45 1.53
CA ILE A 199 0.95 2.35 2.25
C ILE A 199 1.95 3.01 1.31
N PHE A 200 2.35 2.34 0.24
CA PHE A 200 3.20 2.95 -0.79
C PHE A 200 2.51 4.06 -1.59
N GLU A 201 1.21 4.25 -1.44
CA GLU A 201 0.50 5.44 -1.91
C GLU A 201 0.72 6.69 -1.01
N MET A 202 1.26 6.52 0.21
CA MET A 202 1.53 7.65 1.13
C MET A 202 2.40 8.76 0.53
N PRO A 203 3.50 8.47 -0.22
CA PRO A 203 4.29 9.53 -0.86
C PRO A 203 3.47 10.38 -1.83
N LEU A 204 2.53 9.76 -2.55
CA LEU A 204 1.63 10.48 -3.44
C LEU A 204 0.67 11.39 -2.68
N LEU A 205 0.04 10.88 -1.61
CA LEU A 205 -0.86 11.67 -0.77
C LEU A 205 -0.13 12.85 -0.12
N ILE A 206 1.06 12.61 0.40
CA ILE A 206 1.92 13.64 1.02
C ILE A 206 2.34 14.70 -0.01
N TRP A 207 2.75 14.29 -1.20
CA TRP A 207 3.08 15.21 -2.28
C TRP A 207 1.88 16.07 -2.67
N LEU A 208 0.69 15.49 -2.77
CA LEU A 208 -0.54 16.19 -3.09
C LEU A 208 -0.89 17.23 -2.01
N LEU A 209 -0.84 16.84 -0.74
CA LEU A 209 -1.08 17.73 0.41
C LEU A 209 -0.02 18.85 0.49
N GLY A 210 1.24 18.53 0.17
CA GLY A 210 2.31 19.51 0.07
C GLY A 210 2.08 20.54 -1.05
N ARG A 211 1.51 20.11 -2.17
CA ARG A 211 1.16 20.99 -3.29
C ARG A 211 0.01 21.94 -2.96
N PHE A 212 -0.93 21.51 -2.12
CA PHE A 212 -1.99 22.38 -1.60
C PHE A 212 -1.54 23.27 -0.43
N GLY A 213 -0.27 23.22 -0.04
CA GLY A 213 0.29 24.01 1.05
C GLY A 213 -0.13 23.55 2.45
N ILE A 214 -0.84 22.40 2.56
CA ILE A 214 -1.31 21.84 3.84
C ILE A 214 -0.13 21.29 4.65
N ILE A 215 0.84 20.65 3.97
CA ILE A 215 2.02 20.05 4.60
C ILE A 215 3.28 20.73 4.05
N THR A 216 4.15 21.17 4.98
CA THR A 216 5.44 21.79 4.67
C THR A 216 6.59 20.87 5.05
N ARG A 217 7.78 21.10 4.50
CA ARG A 217 8.97 20.32 4.84
C ARG A 217 9.35 20.44 6.34
N ARG A 218 9.03 21.57 6.98
CA ARG A 218 9.22 21.77 8.43
C ARG A 218 8.36 20.82 9.26
N PHE A 219 7.19 20.44 8.78
CA PHE A 219 6.32 19.46 9.42
C PHE A 219 7.05 18.11 9.61
N PHE A 220 7.74 17.60 8.58
CA PHE A 220 8.47 16.33 8.67
C PHE A 220 9.62 16.37 9.69
N SER A 221 10.39 17.46 9.72
CA SER A 221 11.46 17.62 10.71
C SER A 221 10.93 17.73 12.13
N ARG A 222 9.81 18.43 12.34
CA ARG A 222 9.20 18.62 13.67
C ARG A 222 8.56 17.33 14.19
N TYR A 223 7.92 16.56 13.31
CA TYR A 223 7.15 15.37 13.71
C TYR A 223 7.91 14.05 13.50
N ARG A 224 9.22 14.09 13.23
CA ARG A 224 10.05 12.89 12.98
C ARG A 224 9.94 11.85 14.12
N ARG A 225 9.94 12.28 15.39
CA ARG A 225 9.77 11.39 16.55
C ARG A 225 8.40 10.70 16.57
N HIS A 226 7.36 11.45 16.23
CA HIS A 226 5.99 10.91 16.17
C HIS A 226 5.82 9.97 14.97
N ALA A 227 6.51 10.23 13.87
CA ALA A 227 6.51 9.37 12.71
C ALA A 227 7.18 8.00 13.00
N ILE A 228 8.29 7.97 13.73
CA ILE A 228 8.91 6.72 14.18
C ILE A 228 7.89 5.91 15.01
N PHE A 229 7.24 6.54 15.98
CA PHE A 229 6.24 5.85 16.79
C PHE A 229 5.02 5.42 15.96
N GLY A 230 4.50 6.29 15.09
CA GLY A 230 3.36 5.98 14.21
C GLY A 230 3.64 4.85 13.24
N THR A 231 4.83 4.84 12.61
CA THR A 231 5.24 3.74 11.70
C THR A 231 5.49 2.44 12.46
N LEU A 232 5.97 2.50 13.71
CA LEU A 232 6.11 1.33 14.57
C LEU A 232 4.74 0.71 14.90
N VAL A 233 3.78 1.54 15.28
CA VAL A 233 2.39 1.10 15.54
C VAL A 233 1.77 0.52 14.27
N LEU A 234 1.98 1.17 13.13
CA LEU A 234 1.48 0.67 11.85
C LEU A 234 2.12 -0.68 11.47
N ALA A 235 3.43 -0.83 11.68
CA ALA A 235 4.12 -2.10 11.49
C ALA A 235 3.55 -3.20 12.40
N ALA A 236 3.26 -2.88 13.68
CA ALA A 236 2.67 -3.83 14.61
C ALA A 236 1.24 -4.27 14.22
N LEU A 237 0.47 -3.40 13.54
CA LEU A 237 -0.85 -3.74 13.01
C LEU A 237 -0.79 -4.67 11.78
N ILE A 238 0.27 -4.53 10.98
CA ILE A 238 0.46 -5.34 9.75
C ILE A 238 1.08 -6.70 10.07
N THR A 239 1.94 -6.78 11.09
CA THR A 239 2.57 -8.05 11.45
C THR A 239 1.59 -8.97 12.19
N PRO A 240 1.40 -10.22 11.73
CA PRO A 240 0.40 -11.11 12.32
C PRO A 240 0.75 -11.56 13.75
N THR A 241 2.03 -11.62 14.10
CA THR A 241 2.54 -12.14 15.37
C THR A 241 3.00 -11.07 16.34
N GLY A 242 3.27 -9.84 15.85
CA GLY A 242 3.79 -8.74 16.66
C GLY A 242 5.16 -9.02 17.28
N ASP A 243 5.89 -10.01 16.78
CA ASP A 243 7.23 -10.32 17.25
C ASP A 243 8.25 -9.24 16.83
N PRO A 244 9.32 -9.00 17.62
CA PRO A 244 10.26 -7.91 17.35
C PRO A 244 10.97 -8.02 15.99
N PHE A 245 11.20 -9.23 15.49
CA PHE A 245 11.90 -9.45 14.23
C PHE A 245 11.02 -9.08 13.03
N SER A 246 9.81 -9.64 12.94
CA SER A 246 8.83 -9.30 11.90
C SER A 246 8.47 -7.82 11.93
N LEU A 247 8.32 -7.25 13.13
CA LEU A 247 8.05 -5.84 13.33
C LEU A 247 9.17 -4.95 12.76
N PHE A 248 10.44 -5.31 12.99
CA PHE A 248 11.58 -4.55 12.46
C PHE A 248 11.66 -4.63 10.93
N ILE A 249 11.43 -5.82 10.35
CA ILE A 249 11.43 -6.03 8.89
C ILE A 249 10.36 -5.16 8.21
N VAL A 250 9.17 -5.05 8.80
CA VAL A 250 8.09 -4.21 8.27
C VAL A 250 8.35 -2.73 8.54
N PHE A 251 8.83 -2.39 9.73
CA PHE A 251 9.11 -1.00 10.13
C PHE A 251 10.14 -0.31 9.24
N ALA A 252 11.24 -1.01 8.89
CA ALA A 252 12.35 -0.40 8.15
C ALA A 252 11.92 0.21 6.80
N PRO A 253 11.22 -0.50 5.89
CA PRO A 253 10.75 0.08 4.63
C PRO A 253 9.66 1.13 4.83
N LEU A 254 8.79 1.00 5.84
CA LEU A 254 7.76 2.01 6.13
C LEU A 254 8.39 3.33 6.59
N TYR A 255 9.40 3.27 7.46
CA TYR A 255 10.11 4.47 7.87
C TYR A 255 10.93 5.09 6.73
N ALA A 256 11.58 4.26 5.91
CA ALA A 256 12.27 4.74 4.71
C ALA A 256 11.29 5.45 3.76
N LEU A 257 10.07 4.95 3.60
CA LEU A 257 9.02 5.56 2.80
C LEU A 257 8.58 6.92 3.36
N TRP A 258 8.50 7.05 4.68
CA TRP A 258 8.24 8.33 5.34
C TRP A 258 9.34 9.37 5.02
N GLU A 259 10.61 9.02 5.18
CA GLU A 259 11.73 9.91 4.85
C GLU A 259 11.75 10.26 3.36
N PHE A 260 11.48 9.28 2.48
CA PHE A 260 11.34 9.52 1.04
C PHE A 260 10.21 10.50 0.74
N SER A 261 9.07 10.37 1.41
CA SER A 261 7.92 11.28 1.26
C SER A 261 8.28 12.72 1.63
N ALA A 262 9.12 12.89 2.67
CA ALA A 262 9.61 14.22 3.07
C ALA A 262 10.44 14.92 1.99
N LEU A 263 11.14 14.15 1.14
CA LEU A 263 11.92 14.70 0.03
C LEU A 263 11.04 15.21 -1.13
N LEU A 264 9.84 14.64 -1.29
CA LEU A 264 8.90 14.99 -2.34
C LEU A 264 8.13 16.30 -2.07
N VAL A 265 8.07 16.73 -0.82
CA VAL A 265 7.40 17.98 -0.45
C VAL A 265 8.21 19.18 -0.94
N PRO A 266 7.61 20.11 -1.71
CA PRO A 266 8.29 21.33 -2.15
C PRO A 266 8.86 22.10 -0.95
N LYS A 267 10.06 22.68 -1.12
CA LYS A 267 10.57 23.68 -0.14
C LYS A 267 9.62 24.85 -0.20
N GLY A 268 8.79 25.03 0.87
CA GLY A 268 7.98 26.23 1.00
C GLY A 268 8.90 27.46 0.94
N THR A 269 8.51 28.49 0.20
CA THR A 269 9.13 29.78 0.27
C THR A 269 9.03 30.26 1.72
N ASP A 270 10.16 30.37 2.40
CA ASP A 270 10.30 30.91 3.75
C ASP A 270 10.04 32.44 3.76
N ASN A 271 8.82 32.87 3.39
CA ASN A 271 8.37 34.23 3.46
C ASN A 271 7.10 34.30 4.32
N ASP A 272 7.23 34.05 5.63
CA ASP A 272 6.28 34.56 6.62
C ASP A 272 6.89 34.39 8.03
N GLY A 273 7.59 35.41 8.49
CA GLY A 273 8.08 35.46 9.87
C GLY A 273 9.20 36.45 10.18
N GLY A 274 9.64 37.24 9.18
CA GLY A 274 10.74 38.18 9.38
C GLY A 274 10.40 39.68 9.25
N GLU A 275 9.20 40.03 8.80
CA GLU A 275 8.91 41.47 8.52
C GLU A 275 8.04 42.18 9.58
N THR A 276 7.60 41.50 10.64
CA THR A 276 6.77 42.14 11.68
C THR A 276 7.53 42.57 12.92
N GLU A 277 8.79 42.20 13.09
CA GLU A 277 9.58 42.68 14.25
C GLU A 277 10.54 43.84 13.94
N GLU A 278 10.86 44.08 12.67
CA GLU A 278 11.79 45.14 12.26
C GLU A 278 11.08 46.50 12.04
N SER A 279 9.75 46.47 11.75
CA SER A 279 8.97 47.70 11.62
C SER A 279 8.51 48.30 13.01
N ALA A 280 8.47 47.48 14.05
CA ALA A 280 8.09 47.94 15.39
C ALA A 280 9.27 48.55 16.20
N SER A 281 10.52 48.28 15.76
CA SER A 281 11.72 48.86 16.38
C SER A 281 12.23 50.14 15.72
N ALA A 282 11.63 50.55 14.59
CA ALA A 282 11.98 51.80 13.89
C ALA A 282 11.03 52.98 14.22
N GLU A 283 9.97 52.76 14.99
CA GLU A 283 9.01 53.80 15.43
C GLU A 283 8.99 54.05 16.95
N ALA A 284 10.03 53.58 17.69
CA ALA A 284 10.13 53.88 19.12
C ALA A 284 11.29 54.85 19.42
#